data_94910ba8bd02aa3b5e989d7a4224fe2d
#
_entry.id   94910ba8bd02aa3b5e989d7a4224fe2d
#
_cell.length_a   1.000
_cell.length_b   1.000
_cell.length_c   1.000
_cell.angle_alpha   90.00
_cell.angle_beta   90.00
_cell.angle_gamma   90.00
#
_symmetry.space_group_name_H-M   'P 1'
#
loop_
_entity.id
_entity.type
_entity.pdbx_description
1 polymer ?
#
loop_
_entity_poly.entity_id
_entity_poly.type
_entity_poly.pdbx_seq_one_letter_code
_entity_poly.pdbx_strand_id
1 'polypeptide(L)'
;MKGASHESLGTQQTKGLVMPMKQSKRFWVRFGSVCVGILVVVVLNLVPLRFPGLDLSMILADWRTMIQPDGSETSEHHWFSVQAFLWITFFLGLGEIWIRRQGVRSEEWLLKIGLLPEDERTMLTSEKLAPIYVRARTMAPDAMLSTLVRRLTMEFRKSVSVDRVNSLLDSSLELLLHQLDLRYTLLRYLVWIIPTLGFLGTVIGIADALEFVGSGQVPPEELLMPTTKKLGVAFHTTLLALIQSSVLMYGLNIIQASEETVLNRAGQYCLDNLVIRLAEPAQIKKNA
;
A
#
# COMPACT_ATOMS: atom_id res chain seq x y z
N MET A 1 -53.00 13.55 -9.81
CA MET A 1 -52.20 12.32 -9.72
C MET A 1 -50.92 12.48 -10.56
N LYS A 2 -49.83 13.01 -9.98
CA LYS A 2 -48.45 13.00 -10.53
C LYS A 2 -47.53 13.46 -9.38
N GLY A 3 -46.98 12.52 -8.63
CA GLY A 3 -46.08 12.84 -7.51
C GLY A 3 -45.59 11.59 -6.80
N ALA A 4 -45.08 10.58 -7.53
CA ALA A 4 -44.60 9.37 -6.88
C ALA A 4 -43.48 8.66 -7.68
N SER A 5 -42.63 9.37 -8.42
CA SER A 5 -41.57 8.73 -9.24
C SER A 5 -40.13 9.28 -9.03
N HIS A 6 -39.92 10.21 -8.10
CA HIS A 6 -38.59 10.78 -7.86
C HIS A 6 -37.86 10.24 -6.61
N GLU A 7 -38.54 9.48 -5.74
CA GLU A 7 -37.90 8.96 -4.50
C GLU A 7 -37.24 7.59 -4.63
N SER A 8 -37.51 6.84 -5.69
CA SER A 8 -37.00 5.48 -5.85
C SER A 8 -35.62 5.38 -6.52
N LEU A 9 -35.10 6.47 -7.12
CA LEU A 9 -33.79 6.51 -7.77
C LEU A 9 -32.64 6.79 -6.81
N GLY A 10 -32.89 7.36 -5.64
CA GLY A 10 -31.88 7.70 -4.63
C GLY A 10 -31.37 6.51 -3.81
N THR A 11 -32.15 5.45 -3.69
CA THR A 11 -31.87 4.34 -2.75
C THR A 11 -31.11 3.16 -3.36
N GLN A 12 -31.03 3.04 -4.67
CA GLN A 12 -30.28 1.95 -5.31
C GLN A 12 -28.80 2.28 -5.60
N GLN A 13 -28.40 3.55 -5.64
CA GLN A 13 -27.00 3.93 -5.93
C GLN A 13 -26.04 3.81 -4.73
N THR A 14 -26.53 3.55 -3.52
CA THR A 14 -25.67 3.49 -2.32
C THR A 14 -24.97 2.14 -2.07
N LYS A 15 -25.25 1.10 -2.86
CA LYS A 15 -24.67 -0.24 -2.66
C LYS A 15 -23.24 -0.42 -3.15
N GLY A 16 -22.64 0.58 -3.79
CA GLY A 16 -21.25 0.54 -4.28
C GLY A 16 -20.29 1.53 -3.60
N LEU A 17 -20.66 2.09 -2.44
CA LEU A 17 -19.88 3.10 -1.74
C LEU A 17 -18.55 2.51 -1.26
N VAL A 18 -17.48 2.69 -2.03
CA VAL A 18 -16.10 2.39 -1.61
C VAL A 18 -15.70 3.48 -0.63
N MET A 19 -16.12 3.34 0.63
CA MET A 19 -15.68 4.24 1.70
C MET A 19 -14.19 4.05 1.96
N PRO A 20 -13.42 5.14 2.23
CA PRO A 20 -12.05 5.02 2.70
C PRO A 20 -12.02 4.11 3.92
N MET A 21 -11.08 3.17 3.95
CA MET A 21 -11.03 2.15 5.00
C MET A 21 -10.82 2.81 6.37
N LYS A 22 -11.77 2.60 7.31
CA LYS A 22 -11.63 3.00 8.71
C LYS A 22 -10.33 2.42 9.28
N GLN A 23 -9.70 3.11 10.22
CA GLN A 23 -8.45 2.70 10.87
C GLN A 23 -8.48 1.26 11.42
N SER A 24 -9.64 0.83 11.95
CA SER A 24 -9.88 -0.55 12.35
C SER A 24 -9.74 -1.56 11.19
N LYS A 25 -10.25 -1.25 10.00
CA LYS A 25 -10.13 -2.14 8.82
C LYS A 25 -8.68 -2.25 8.33
N ARG A 26 -7.89 -1.18 8.44
CA ARG A 26 -6.45 -1.20 8.09
C ARG A 26 -5.68 -2.15 9.01
N PHE A 27 -5.97 -2.15 10.29
CA PHE A 27 -5.39 -3.09 11.25
C PHE A 27 -5.71 -4.55 10.86
N TRP A 28 -6.97 -4.86 10.56
CA TRP A 28 -7.38 -6.20 10.15
C TRP A 28 -6.74 -6.67 8.84
N VAL A 29 -6.52 -5.78 7.89
CA VAL A 29 -5.81 -6.13 6.64
C VAL A 29 -4.34 -6.44 6.92
N ARG A 30 -3.66 -5.63 7.73
CA ARG A 30 -2.28 -5.89 8.16
C ARG A 30 -2.18 -7.21 8.92
N PHE A 31 -3.07 -7.45 9.85
CA PHE A 31 -3.13 -8.71 10.58
C PHE A 31 -3.39 -9.89 9.62
N GLY A 32 -4.35 -9.77 8.73
CA GLY A 32 -4.66 -10.77 7.71
C GLY A 32 -3.48 -11.05 6.79
N SER A 33 -2.72 -10.02 6.37
CA SER A 33 -1.53 -10.22 5.51
C SER A 33 -0.41 -10.97 6.24
N VAL A 34 -0.21 -10.71 7.53
CA VAL A 34 0.72 -11.48 8.36
C VAL A 34 0.26 -12.94 8.49
N CYS A 35 -1.04 -13.17 8.75
CA CYS A 35 -1.61 -14.52 8.79
C CYS A 35 -1.43 -15.27 7.47
N VAL A 36 -1.62 -14.60 6.33
CA VAL A 36 -1.36 -15.16 5.00
C VAL A 36 0.12 -15.49 4.84
N GLY A 37 1.03 -14.62 5.28
CA GLY A 37 2.47 -14.88 5.27
C GLY A 37 2.83 -16.12 6.07
N ILE A 38 2.30 -16.25 7.28
CA ILE A 38 2.49 -17.44 8.12
C ILE A 38 1.91 -18.70 7.45
N LEU A 39 0.71 -18.59 6.87
CA LEU A 39 0.08 -19.72 6.17
C LEU A 39 0.94 -20.17 4.99
N VAL A 40 1.49 -19.24 4.20
CA VAL A 40 2.38 -19.55 3.07
C VAL A 40 3.65 -20.25 3.57
N VAL A 41 4.25 -19.76 4.67
CA VAL A 41 5.40 -20.43 5.29
C VAL A 41 5.05 -21.86 5.69
N VAL A 42 3.90 -22.07 6.34
CA VAL A 42 3.43 -23.41 6.73
C VAL A 42 3.23 -24.31 5.51
N VAL A 43 2.57 -23.81 4.45
CA VAL A 43 2.33 -24.57 3.23
C VAL A 43 3.64 -24.93 2.53
N LEU A 44 4.57 -23.98 2.41
CA LEU A 44 5.88 -24.21 1.78
C LEU A 44 6.73 -25.23 2.57
N ASN A 45 6.57 -25.27 3.89
CA ASN A 45 7.24 -26.27 4.72
C ASN A 45 6.56 -27.67 4.70
N LEU A 46 5.25 -27.74 4.38
CA LEU A 46 4.52 -29.02 4.31
C LEU A 46 4.55 -29.65 2.93
N VAL A 47 4.68 -28.87 1.87
CA VAL A 47 4.60 -29.33 0.48
C VAL A 47 5.92 -29.11 -0.22
N PRO A 48 6.71 -30.16 -0.45
CA PRO A 48 7.94 -30.05 -1.22
C PRO A 48 7.60 -29.79 -2.71
N LEU A 49 7.85 -28.54 -3.14
CA LEU A 49 7.67 -28.14 -4.54
C LEU A 49 8.86 -28.61 -5.39
N ARG A 50 8.83 -29.87 -5.84
CA ARG A 50 9.83 -30.42 -6.73
C ARG A 50 9.36 -30.30 -8.17
N PHE A 51 10.05 -29.47 -8.95
CA PHE A 51 9.92 -29.47 -10.41
C PHE A 51 11.10 -30.22 -11.05
N PRO A 52 10.93 -30.94 -12.17
CA PRO A 52 12.02 -31.63 -12.85
C PRO A 52 13.12 -30.61 -13.23
N GLY A 53 14.28 -30.72 -12.57
CA GLY A 53 15.46 -29.89 -12.83
C GLY A 53 15.60 -28.61 -11.99
N LEU A 54 14.62 -28.26 -11.13
CA LEU A 54 14.71 -27.09 -10.24
C LEU A 54 14.06 -27.39 -8.88
N ASP A 55 14.87 -27.58 -7.86
CA ASP A 55 14.38 -27.74 -6.49
C ASP A 55 14.01 -26.38 -5.88
N LEU A 56 12.81 -25.89 -6.24
CA LEU A 56 12.26 -24.64 -5.70
C LEU A 56 12.05 -24.70 -4.17
N SER A 57 11.96 -25.88 -3.60
CA SER A 57 11.82 -26.05 -2.15
C SER A 57 12.99 -25.46 -1.37
N MET A 58 14.23 -25.56 -1.87
CA MET A 58 15.40 -24.98 -1.23
C MET A 58 15.45 -23.45 -1.32
N ILE A 59 14.86 -22.86 -2.37
CA ILE A 59 14.80 -21.41 -2.55
C ILE A 59 13.68 -20.81 -1.70
N LEU A 60 12.53 -21.46 -1.66
CA LEU A 60 11.30 -20.95 -1.04
C LEU A 60 11.20 -21.24 0.44
N ALA A 61 11.78 -22.38 0.90
CA ALA A 61 11.78 -22.80 2.30
C ALA A 61 13.14 -23.43 2.65
N ASP A 62 13.54 -23.30 3.92
CA ASP A 62 14.80 -23.85 4.41
C ASP A 62 14.64 -25.35 4.66
N TRP A 63 14.69 -26.14 3.59
CA TRP A 63 14.71 -27.59 3.67
C TRP A 63 16.14 -28.07 3.87
N ARG A 64 16.55 -28.30 5.12
CA ARG A 64 17.85 -28.90 5.45
C ARG A 64 17.70 -30.40 5.49
N THR A 65 18.31 -31.09 4.53
CA THR A 65 18.55 -32.53 4.64
C THR A 65 19.80 -32.75 5.47
N MET A 66 19.65 -33.22 6.70
CA MET A 66 20.78 -33.73 7.49
C MET A 66 21.00 -35.21 7.13
N ILE A 67 22.23 -35.54 6.77
CA ILE A 67 22.67 -36.92 6.64
C ILE A 67 23.08 -37.37 8.04
N GLN A 68 22.37 -38.32 8.61
CA GLN A 68 22.77 -38.93 9.90
C GLN A 68 23.99 -39.88 9.69
N PRO A 69 24.75 -40.16 10.77
CA PRO A 69 25.90 -41.08 10.68
C PRO A 69 25.57 -42.48 10.21
N ASP A 70 24.30 -42.87 10.22
CA ASP A 70 23.78 -44.16 9.72
C ASP A 70 23.45 -44.13 8.19
N GLY A 71 23.71 -43.02 7.51
CA GLY A 71 23.41 -42.85 6.08
C GLY A 71 21.95 -42.52 5.77
N SER A 72 21.10 -42.34 6.78
CA SER A 72 19.70 -41.93 6.58
C SER A 72 19.60 -40.41 6.35
N GLU A 73 18.84 -40.00 5.33
CA GLU A 73 18.51 -38.59 5.10
C GLU A 73 17.30 -38.21 5.96
N THR A 74 17.52 -37.43 7.02
CA THR A 74 16.42 -36.79 7.77
C THR A 74 16.27 -35.35 7.33
N SER A 75 15.07 -34.96 6.92
CA SER A 75 14.75 -33.57 6.62
C SER A 75 14.30 -32.87 7.91
N GLU A 76 15.14 -32.06 8.51
CA GLU A 76 14.74 -31.21 9.61
C GLU A 76 14.14 -29.90 9.12
N HIS A 77 12.93 -29.61 9.58
CA HIS A 77 12.21 -28.37 9.27
C HIS A 77 12.53 -27.33 10.32
N HIS A 78 13.26 -26.28 9.91
CA HIS A 78 13.45 -25.12 10.77
C HIS A 78 12.32 -24.10 10.55
N TRP A 79 11.28 -24.16 11.39
CA TRP A 79 10.14 -23.24 11.36
C TRP A 79 10.55 -21.77 11.53
N PHE A 80 11.68 -21.50 12.19
CA PHE A 80 12.24 -20.16 12.40
C PHE A 80 13.45 -19.91 11.48
N SER A 81 13.25 -20.08 10.19
CA SER A 81 14.26 -19.76 9.19
C SER A 81 14.21 -18.28 8.79
N VAL A 82 15.34 -17.75 8.30
CA VAL A 82 15.41 -16.40 7.71
C VAL A 82 14.40 -16.26 6.56
N GLN A 83 14.19 -17.32 5.78
CA GLN A 83 13.20 -17.35 4.70
C GLN A 83 11.76 -17.19 5.20
N ALA A 84 11.42 -17.75 6.37
CA ALA A 84 10.11 -17.53 6.99
C ALA A 84 9.86 -16.04 7.31
N PHE A 85 10.87 -15.37 7.87
CA PHE A 85 10.80 -13.92 8.14
C PHE A 85 10.69 -13.11 6.84
N LEU A 86 11.40 -13.50 5.78
CA LEU A 86 11.29 -12.87 4.46
C LEU A 86 9.87 -12.95 3.92
N TRP A 87 9.23 -14.11 4.00
CA TRP A 87 7.84 -14.28 3.55
C TRP A 87 6.85 -13.46 4.35
N ILE A 88 6.96 -13.46 5.69
CA ILE A 88 6.08 -12.66 6.56
C ILE A 88 6.23 -11.17 6.23
N THR A 89 7.46 -10.68 6.10
CA THR A 89 7.76 -9.28 5.78
C THR A 89 7.24 -8.90 4.39
N PHE A 90 7.41 -9.78 3.41
CA PHE A 90 6.91 -9.59 2.05
C PHE A 90 5.38 -9.47 2.00
N PHE A 91 4.65 -10.39 2.65
CA PHE A 91 3.19 -10.32 2.69
C PHE A 91 2.67 -9.12 3.48
N LEU A 92 3.39 -8.69 4.53
CA LEU A 92 3.08 -7.44 5.21
C LEU A 92 3.19 -6.24 4.26
N GLY A 93 4.25 -6.20 3.43
CA GLY A 93 4.43 -5.17 2.39
C GLY A 93 3.33 -5.19 1.35
N LEU A 94 2.95 -6.37 0.85
CA LEU A 94 1.82 -6.53 -0.09
C LEU A 94 0.49 -6.07 0.53
N GLY A 95 0.25 -6.37 1.80
CA GLY A 95 -0.92 -5.91 2.54
C GLY A 95 -0.99 -4.39 2.63
N GLU A 96 0.16 -3.73 2.86
CA GLU A 96 0.24 -2.27 2.88
C GLU A 96 -0.04 -1.65 1.50
N ILE A 97 0.50 -2.24 0.42
CA ILE A 97 0.19 -1.84 -0.97
C ILE A 97 -1.31 -1.99 -1.26
N TRP A 98 -1.92 -3.08 -0.82
CA TRP A 98 -3.36 -3.32 -0.99
C TRP A 98 -4.22 -2.26 -0.30
N ILE A 99 -3.88 -1.89 0.95
CA ILE A 99 -4.58 -0.84 1.71
C ILE A 99 -4.57 0.47 0.93
N ARG A 100 -3.40 0.84 0.34
CA ARG A 100 -3.26 2.09 -0.43
C ARG A 100 -4.03 2.05 -1.72
N ARG A 101 -3.98 0.93 -2.44
CA ARG A 101 -4.77 0.75 -3.66
C ARG A 101 -6.27 0.94 -3.43
N GLN A 102 -6.77 0.50 -2.28
CA GLN A 102 -8.18 0.76 -1.89
C GLN A 102 -8.43 2.26 -1.68
N GLY A 103 -7.48 2.97 -1.06
CA GLY A 103 -7.54 4.44 -0.90
C GLY A 103 -7.62 5.17 -2.24
N VAL A 104 -6.71 4.86 -3.18
CA VAL A 104 -6.71 5.43 -4.54
C VAL A 104 -8.05 5.24 -5.24
N ARG A 105 -8.57 4.01 -5.22
CA ARG A 105 -9.87 3.71 -5.85
C ARG A 105 -11.04 4.50 -5.25
N SER A 106 -11.01 4.74 -3.94
CA SER A 106 -12.08 5.52 -3.29
C SER A 106 -12.02 7.00 -3.68
N GLU A 107 -10.84 7.57 -3.84
CA GLU A 107 -10.66 8.95 -4.31
C GLU A 107 -11.03 9.11 -5.78
N GLU A 108 -10.61 8.19 -6.65
CA GLU A 108 -11.01 8.19 -8.07
C GLU A 108 -12.52 8.09 -8.25
N TRP A 109 -13.19 7.31 -7.42
CA TRP A 109 -14.64 7.20 -7.43
C TRP A 109 -15.33 8.52 -7.05
N LEU A 110 -14.80 9.22 -6.03
CA LEU A 110 -15.31 10.54 -5.64
C LEU A 110 -15.16 11.59 -6.74
N LEU A 111 -14.04 11.57 -7.47
CA LEU A 111 -13.82 12.44 -8.63
C LEU A 111 -14.83 12.16 -9.75
N LYS A 112 -15.19 10.88 -9.97
CA LYS A 112 -16.17 10.48 -11.00
C LYS A 112 -17.61 10.85 -10.67
N ILE A 113 -18.00 10.86 -9.38
CA ILE A 113 -19.37 11.21 -8.97
C ILE A 113 -19.64 12.71 -9.11
N GLY A 114 -18.59 13.53 -9.10
CA GLY A 114 -18.75 14.97 -9.13
C GLY A 114 -19.27 15.51 -7.79
N LEU A 115 -18.36 15.91 -6.89
CA LEU A 115 -18.72 16.48 -5.59
C LEU A 115 -19.21 17.92 -5.72
N LEU A 116 -18.68 18.65 -6.71
CA LEU A 116 -18.98 20.03 -7.05
C LEU A 116 -19.95 20.10 -8.23
N PRO A 117 -20.72 21.18 -8.39
CA PRO A 117 -21.50 21.40 -9.59
C PRO A 117 -20.58 21.62 -10.80
N GLU A 118 -20.75 20.84 -11.86
CA GLU A 118 -19.91 20.89 -13.07
C GLU A 118 -20.45 21.86 -14.14
N ASP A 119 -21.59 22.54 -13.86
CA ASP A 119 -22.19 23.49 -14.77
C ASP A 119 -21.34 24.78 -14.85
N GLU A 120 -20.71 25.05 -15.98
CA GLU A 120 -19.81 26.19 -16.21
C GLU A 120 -20.46 27.57 -16.02
N ARG A 121 -21.79 27.65 -16.13
CA ARG A 121 -22.55 28.93 -16.03
C ARG A 121 -22.87 29.30 -14.59
N THR A 122 -22.66 28.40 -13.64
CA THR A 122 -23.07 28.64 -12.26
C THR A 122 -21.94 29.30 -11.46
N MET A 123 -22.09 30.60 -11.18
CA MET A 123 -21.24 31.32 -10.23
C MET A 123 -21.58 30.88 -8.79
N LEU A 124 -20.55 30.60 -8.02
CA LEU A 124 -20.65 30.15 -6.64
C LEU A 124 -20.55 31.34 -5.67
N THR A 125 -21.67 31.69 -5.09
CA THR A 125 -21.76 32.70 -4.01
C THR A 125 -21.62 32.02 -2.64
N SER A 126 -21.30 32.80 -1.60
CA SER A 126 -21.13 32.30 -0.23
C SER A 126 -22.32 31.46 0.27
N GLU A 127 -23.54 31.75 -0.17
CA GLU A 127 -24.76 31.01 0.21
C GLU A 127 -24.81 29.62 -0.45
N LYS A 128 -24.39 29.52 -1.72
CA LYS A 128 -24.40 28.26 -2.48
C LYS A 128 -23.31 27.28 -2.01
N LEU A 129 -22.34 27.73 -1.24
CA LEU A 129 -21.27 26.89 -0.71
C LEU A 129 -21.69 26.03 0.49
N ALA A 130 -22.77 26.43 1.22
CA ALA A 130 -23.23 25.67 2.38
C ALA A 130 -23.64 24.22 2.05
N PRO A 131 -24.47 23.95 1.03
CA PRO A 131 -24.84 22.57 0.65
C PRO A 131 -23.62 21.77 0.15
N ILE A 132 -22.65 22.40 -0.54
CA ILE A 132 -21.43 21.74 -1.00
C ILE A 132 -20.59 21.27 0.19
N TYR A 133 -20.42 22.13 1.20
CA TYR A 133 -19.73 21.79 2.44
C TYR A 133 -20.38 20.58 3.15
N VAL A 134 -21.71 20.59 3.29
CA VAL A 134 -22.44 19.49 3.92
C VAL A 134 -22.27 18.20 3.12
N ARG A 135 -22.41 18.26 1.80
CA ARG A 135 -22.21 17.11 0.89
C ARG A 135 -20.79 16.52 1.02
N ALA A 136 -19.75 17.37 1.02
CA ALA A 136 -18.35 16.93 1.20
C ALA A 136 -18.14 16.28 2.58
N ARG A 137 -18.79 16.79 3.63
CA ARG A 137 -18.69 16.25 4.99
C ARG A 137 -19.38 14.88 5.14
N THR A 138 -20.51 14.67 4.47
CA THR A 138 -21.35 13.47 4.65
C THR A 138 -20.92 12.31 3.76
N MET A 139 -20.47 12.58 2.53
CA MET A 139 -20.16 11.51 1.57
C MET A 139 -18.87 10.76 1.91
N ALA A 140 -17.77 11.47 2.18
CA ALA A 140 -16.48 10.85 2.47
C ALA A 140 -15.62 11.78 3.34
N PRO A 141 -15.84 11.85 4.66
CA PRO A 141 -15.21 12.83 5.55
C PRO A 141 -13.68 12.76 5.57
N ASP A 142 -13.11 11.57 5.32
CA ASP A 142 -11.67 11.30 5.40
C ASP A 142 -10.98 11.36 4.03
N ALA A 143 -11.72 11.60 2.93
CA ALA A 143 -11.16 11.69 1.60
C ALA A 143 -10.40 13.01 1.37
N MET A 144 -9.34 12.94 0.55
CA MET A 144 -8.51 14.11 0.23
C MET A 144 -9.33 15.20 -0.47
N LEU A 145 -10.10 14.81 -1.50
CA LEU A 145 -10.99 15.72 -2.22
C LEU A 145 -11.99 16.40 -1.29
N SER A 146 -12.67 15.63 -0.42
CA SER A 146 -13.63 16.17 0.54
C SER A 146 -12.97 17.14 1.54
N THR A 147 -11.74 16.84 1.95
CA THR A 147 -10.97 17.70 2.85
C THR A 147 -10.59 19.02 2.17
N LEU A 148 -10.15 18.98 0.91
CA LEU A 148 -9.88 20.18 0.11
C LEU A 148 -11.14 21.04 -0.04
N VAL A 149 -12.22 20.49 -0.54
CA VAL A 149 -13.49 21.19 -0.75
C VAL A 149 -13.98 21.85 0.55
N ARG A 150 -13.93 21.14 1.68
CA ARG A 150 -14.33 21.68 2.98
C ARG A 150 -13.48 22.86 3.42
N ARG A 151 -12.15 22.77 3.28
CA ARG A 151 -11.23 23.86 3.65
C ARG A 151 -11.46 25.09 2.78
N LEU A 152 -11.53 24.91 1.46
CA LEU A 152 -11.72 26.02 0.52
C LEU A 152 -13.08 26.70 0.69
N THR A 153 -14.15 25.94 0.86
CA THR A 153 -15.49 26.50 1.11
C THR A 153 -15.56 27.29 2.42
N MET A 154 -14.91 26.79 3.48
CA MET A 154 -14.86 27.50 4.76
C MET A 154 -14.05 28.81 4.67
N GLU A 155 -12.90 28.79 3.98
CA GLU A 155 -12.08 29.98 3.80
C GLU A 155 -12.81 31.06 3.00
N PHE A 156 -13.45 30.69 1.89
CA PHE A 156 -14.22 31.66 1.11
C PHE A 156 -15.36 32.29 1.91
N ARG A 157 -16.10 31.48 2.69
CA ARG A 157 -17.17 32.00 3.55
C ARG A 157 -16.68 32.97 4.62
N LYS A 158 -15.42 32.83 5.05
CA LYS A 158 -14.79 33.68 6.08
C LYS A 158 -14.18 34.94 5.48
N SER A 159 -13.42 34.81 4.38
CA SER A 159 -12.60 35.90 3.81
C SER A 159 -13.26 36.60 2.64
N VAL A 160 -14.18 35.92 1.94
CA VAL A 160 -14.83 36.38 0.68
C VAL A 160 -13.81 36.82 -0.37
N SER A 161 -12.61 36.23 -0.34
CA SER A 161 -11.50 36.56 -1.25
C SER A 161 -11.04 35.31 -2.00
N VAL A 162 -11.02 35.39 -3.33
CA VAL A 162 -10.58 34.33 -4.23
C VAL A 162 -9.08 34.06 -4.07
N ASP A 163 -8.28 35.12 -3.94
CA ASP A 163 -6.83 35.00 -3.79
C ASP A 163 -6.42 34.20 -2.55
N ARG A 164 -7.14 34.41 -1.43
CA ARG A 164 -6.91 33.64 -0.20
C ARG A 164 -7.27 32.17 -0.36
N VAL A 165 -8.36 31.88 -1.09
CA VAL A 165 -8.78 30.49 -1.36
C VAL A 165 -7.76 29.80 -2.26
N ASN A 166 -7.23 30.49 -3.27
CA ASN A 166 -6.19 29.94 -4.12
C ASN A 166 -4.91 29.63 -3.35
N SER A 167 -4.41 30.59 -2.56
CA SER A 167 -3.24 30.38 -1.69
C SER A 167 -3.45 29.23 -0.69
N LEU A 168 -4.67 29.05 -0.18
CA LEU A 168 -5.01 27.93 0.70
C LEU A 168 -5.06 26.61 -0.04
N LEU A 169 -5.49 26.59 -1.32
CA LEU A 169 -5.45 25.39 -2.16
C LEU A 169 -4.02 24.91 -2.33
N ASP A 170 -3.11 25.81 -2.73
CA ASP A 170 -1.68 25.48 -2.93
C ASP A 170 -1.05 24.94 -1.65
N SER A 171 -1.22 25.64 -0.53
CA SER A 171 -0.70 25.20 0.79
C SER A 171 -1.31 23.87 1.23
N SER A 172 -2.59 23.63 0.93
CA SER A 172 -3.28 22.38 1.29
C SER A 172 -2.80 21.22 0.45
N LEU A 173 -2.51 21.43 -0.84
CA LEU A 173 -1.95 20.40 -1.73
C LEU A 173 -0.54 20.02 -1.28
N GLU A 174 0.31 20.99 -0.98
CA GLU A 174 1.67 20.76 -0.48
C GLU A 174 1.65 19.96 0.84
N LEU A 175 0.77 20.34 1.78
CA LEU A 175 0.60 19.63 3.04
C LEU A 175 0.13 18.18 2.82
N LEU A 176 -0.82 17.95 1.90
CA LEU A 176 -1.33 16.62 1.58
C LEU A 176 -0.26 15.76 0.90
N LEU A 177 0.55 16.33 0.00
CA LEU A 177 1.70 15.65 -0.62
C LEU A 177 2.71 15.21 0.45
N HIS A 178 3.05 16.11 1.38
CA HIS A 178 3.95 15.77 2.49
C HIS A 178 3.38 14.67 3.38
N GLN A 179 2.09 14.74 3.73
CA GLN A 179 1.42 13.68 4.50
C GLN A 179 1.40 12.34 3.76
N LEU A 180 1.24 12.39 2.43
CA LEU A 180 1.30 11.21 1.57
C LEU A 180 2.69 10.58 1.65
N ASP A 181 3.75 11.36 1.49
CA ASP A 181 5.13 10.87 1.56
C ASP A 181 5.45 10.18 2.90
N LEU A 182 5.05 10.81 4.02
CA LEU A 182 5.21 10.22 5.36
C LEU A 182 4.50 8.86 5.50
N ARG A 183 3.39 8.65 4.83
CA ARG A 183 2.68 7.37 4.86
C ARG A 183 3.46 6.23 4.19
N TYR A 184 4.39 6.53 3.27
CA TYR A 184 5.22 5.53 2.58
C TYR A 184 6.44 5.09 3.37
N THR A 185 6.77 5.75 4.49
CA THR A 185 7.95 5.45 5.31
C THR A 185 8.01 3.98 5.73
N LEU A 186 6.90 3.41 6.21
CA LEU A 186 6.84 2.00 6.59
C LEU A 186 7.11 1.08 5.39
N LEU A 187 6.49 1.35 4.25
CA LEU A 187 6.64 0.50 3.07
C LEU A 187 8.06 0.57 2.50
N ARG A 188 8.68 1.76 2.48
CA ARG A 188 10.10 1.93 2.13
C ARG A 188 11.01 1.17 3.08
N TYR A 189 10.71 1.18 4.37
CA TYR A 189 11.45 0.41 5.36
C TYR A 189 11.34 -1.10 5.08
N LEU A 190 10.15 -1.62 4.78
CA LEU A 190 9.95 -3.03 4.45
C LEU A 190 10.74 -3.44 3.19
N VAL A 191 10.76 -2.59 2.16
CA VAL A 191 11.54 -2.82 0.94
C VAL A 191 13.05 -2.87 1.24
N TRP A 192 13.53 -2.05 2.17
CA TRP A 192 14.94 -2.01 2.56
C TRP A 192 15.32 -3.18 3.47
N ILE A 193 14.47 -3.58 4.42
CA ILE A 193 14.80 -4.62 5.39
C ILE A 193 14.87 -6.03 4.76
N ILE A 194 14.12 -6.30 3.69
CA ILE A 194 14.10 -7.60 3.02
C ILE A 194 15.50 -7.98 2.48
N PRO A 195 16.20 -7.18 1.68
CA PRO A 195 17.56 -7.50 1.24
C PRO A 195 18.53 -7.64 2.41
N THR A 196 18.38 -6.82 3.44
CA THR A 196 19.22 -6.87 4.64
C THR A 196 19.05 -8.21 5.38
N LEU A 197 17.82 -8.71 5.50
CA LEU A 197 17.53 -10.05 6.05
C LEU A 197 18.10 -11.15 5.15
N GLY A 198 18.04 -11.01 3.83
CA GLY A 198 18.66 -11.92 2.87
C GLY A 198 20.18 -11.99 3.06
N PHE A 199 20.84 -10.86 3.20
CA PHE A 199 22.26 -10.80 3.49
C PHE A 199 22.60 -11.44 4.85
N LEU A 200 21.82 -11.18 5.89
CA LEU A 200 21.96 -11.83 7.19
C LEU A 200 21.87 -13.36 7.05
N GLY A 201 20.93 -13.86 6.26
CA GLY A 201 20.80 -15.29 5.95
C GLY A 201 22.04 -15.87 5.28
N THR A 202 22.71 -15.10 4.39
CA THR A 202 23.97 -15.52 3.77
C THR A 202 25.09 -15.66 4.81
N VAL A 203 25.22 -14.66 5.69
CA VAL A 203 26.25 -14.68 6.74
C VAL A 203 26.06 -15.84 7.69
N ILE A 204 24.83 -16.08 8.14
CA ILE A 204 24.49 -17.22 9.02
C ILE A 204 24.78 -18.54 8.31
N GLY A 205 24.35 -18.69 7.05
CA GLY A 205 24.55 -19.94 6.32
C GLY A 205 26.02 -20.25 6.01
N ILE A 206 26.85 -19.22 5.74
CA ILE A 206 28.29 -19.39 5.58
C ILE A 206 28.94 -19.79 6.93
N ALA A 207 28.58 -19.12 8.03
CA ALA A 207 29.08 -19.45 9.36
C ALA A 207 28.76 -20.91 9.73
N ASP A 208 27.53 -21.35 9.49
CA ASP A 208 27.05 -22.71 9.72
C ASP A 208 27.80 -23.77 8.88
N ALA A 209 28.14 -23.41 7.62
CA ALA A 209 28.92 -24.28 6.75
C ALA A 209 30.38 -24.43 7.24
N LEU A 210 31.00 -23.33 7.71
CA LEU A 210 32.37 -23.33 8.23
C LEU A 210 32.45 -24.06 9.59
N GLU A 211 31.46 -23.88 10.47
CA GLU A 211 31.36 -24.59 11.74
C GLU A 211 31.26 -26.10 11.51
N PHE A 212 30.45 -26.51 10.54
CA PHE A 212 30.32 -27.92 10.15
C PHE A 212 31.69 -28.52 9.70
N VAL A 213 32.44 -27.81 8.87
CA VAL A 213 33.79 -28.23 8.45
C VAL A 213 34.77 -28.33 9.64
N GLY A 214 34.70 -27.34 10.55
CA GLY A 214 35.57 -27.27 11.74
C GLY A 214 35.24 -28.30 12.81
N SER A 215 34.03 -28.86 12.83
CA SER A 215 33.57 -29.83 13.83
C SER A 215 34.27 -31.18 13.78
N GLY A 216 34.89 -31.54 12.64
CA GLY A 216 35.60 -32.82 12.44
C GLY A 216 34.67 -34.06 12.51
N GLN A 217 33.36 -33.87 12.44
CA GLN A 217 32.37 -34.97 12.54
C GLN A 217 32.34 -35.88 11.33
N VAL A 218 32.84 -35.42 10.19
CA VAL A 218 32.78 -36.11 8.89
C VAL A 218 34.21 -36.22 8.32
N PRO A 219 34.60 -37.37 7.72
CA PRO A 219 35.88 -37.51 7.07
C PRO A 219 36.12 -36.46 5.96
N PRO A 220 37.36 -36.02 5.74
CA PRO A 220 37.66 -35.00 4.73
C PRO A 220 37.13 -35.33 3.32
N GLU A 221 37.05 -36.60 2.98
CA GLU A 221 36.58 -37.09 1.67
C GLU A 221 35.05 -36.87 1.46
N GLU A 222 34.27 -36.82 2.53
CA GLU A 222 32.83 -36.66 2.51
C GLU A 222 32.35 -35.24 2.83
N LEU A 223 33.25 -34.32 3.20
CA LEU A 223 32.92 -32.95 3.60
C LEU A 223 32.35 -32.08 2.46
N LEU A 224 32.73 -32.36 1.21
CA LEU A 224 32.40 -31.48 0.08
C LEU A 224 30.90 -31.30 -0.15
N MET A 225 30.16 -32.41 -0.18
CA MET A 225 28.73 -32.40 -0.50
C MET A 225 27.86 -31.68 0.56
N PRO A 226 27.99 -31.99 1.88
CA PRO A 226 27.23 -31.31 2.91
C PRO A 226 27.56 -29.81 3.00
N THR A 227 28.84 -29.44 2.87
CA THR A 227 29.28 -28.06 2.91
C THR A 227 28.71 -27.26 1.73
N THR A 228 28.74 -27.82 0.51
CA THR A 228 28.18 -27.20 -0.68
C THR A 228 26.65 -27.02 -0.56
N LYS A 229 25.92 -28.01 0.01
CA LYS A 229 24.49 -27.87 0.28
C LYS A 229 24.18 -26.72 1.25
N LYS A 230 24.94 -26.61 2.37
CA LYS A 230 24.77 -25.52 3.35
C LYS A 230 25.04 -24.15 2.72
N LEU A 231 26.11 -24.03 1.90
CA LEU A 231 26.40 -22.80 1.15
C LEU A 231 25.28 -22.47 0.14
N GLY A 232 24.71 -23.48 -0.51
CA GLY A 232 23.59 -23.31 -1.42
C GLY A 232 22.39 -22.64 -0.75
N VAL A 233 22.01 -23.08 0.45
CA VAL A 233 20.92 -22.46 1.22
C VAL A 233 21.22 -21.00 1.54
N ALA A 234 22.47 -20.68 1.91
CA ALA A 234 22.90 -19.31 2.15
C ALA A 234 22.63 -18.39 0.94
N PHE A 235 23.00 -18.81 -0.26
CA PHE A 235 22.77 -18.02 -1.48
C PHE A 235 21.28 -17.93 -1.85
N HIS A 236 20.49 -18.98 -1.62
CA HIS A 236 19.05 -18.99 -1.90
C HIS A 236 18.30 -17.96 -1.06
N THR A 237 18.68 -17.71 0.20
CA THR A 237 18.03 -16.69 1.03
C THR A 237 18.18 -15.29 0.43
N THR A 238 19.38 -14.96 -0.05
CA THR A 238 19.64 -13.66 -0.68
C THR A 238 18.94 -13.53 -2.03
N LEU A 239 18.94 -14.60 -2.84
CA LEU A 239 18.20 -14.60 -4.11
C LEU A 239 16.71 -14.34 -3.90
N LEU A 240 16.08 -15.05 -2.96
CA LEU A 240 14.67 -14.86 -2.61
C LEU A 240 14.40 -13.42 -2.14
N ALA A 241 15.25 -12.90 -1.26
CA ALA A 241 15.12 -11.55 -0.72
C ALA A 241 15.19 -10.47 -1.82
N LEU A 242 16.13 -10.60 -2.76
CA LEU A 242 16.28 -9.67 -3.89
C LEU A 242 15.05 -9.69 -4.80
N ILE A 243 14.51 -10.85 -5.11
CA ILE A 243 13.28 -10.99 -5.92
C ILE A 243 12.10 -10.33 -5.19
N GLN A 244 11.89 -10.66 -3.92
CA GLN A 244 10.80 -10.11 -3.12
C GLN A 244 10.88 -8.58 -2.98
N SER A 245 12.08 -8.05 -2.70
CA SER A 245 12.31 -6.61 -2.60
C SER A 245 12.03 -5.90 -3.93
N SER A 246 12.47 -6.47 -5.05
CA SER A 246 12.22 -5.91 -6.39
C SER A 246 10.73 -5.82 -6.71
N VAL A 247 9.96 -6.87 -6.38
CA VAL A 247 8.50 -6.88 -6.56
C VAL A 247 7.81 -5.83 -5.69
N LEU A 248 8.20 -5.71 -4.41
CA LEU A 248 7.64 -4.71 -3.51
C LEU A 248 8.01 -3.28 -3.94
N MET A 249 9.26 -3.05 -4.37
CA MET A 249 9.69 -1.73 -4.85
C MET A 249 8.92 -1.30 -6.09
N TYR A 250 8.69 -2.22 -7.03
CA TYR A 250 7.86 -1.95 -8.20
C TYR A 250 6.41 -1.60 -7.80
N GLY A 251 5.81 -2.40 -6.91
CA GLY A 251 4.46 -2.14 -6.39
C GLY A 251 4.36 -0.80 -5.64
N LEU A 252 5.38 -0.45 -4.83
CA LEU A 252 5.48 0.83 -4.13
C LEU A 252 5.46 2.00 -5.10
N ASN A 253 6.30 1.96 -6.13
CA ASN A 253 6.42 3.06 -7.10
C ASN A 253 5.11 3.28 -7.88
N ILE A 254 4.45 2.20 -8.31
CA ILE A 254 3.15 2.30 -9.01
C ILE A 254 2.09 2.92 -8.12
N ILE A 255 1.98 2.47 -6.87
CA ILE A 255 0.89 2.94 -6.00
C ILE A 255 1.15 4.36 -5.53
N GLN A 256 2.41 4.74 -5.27
CA GLN A 256 2.79 6.11 -4.92
C GLN A 256 2.46 7.07 -6.07
N ALA A 257 2.88 6.77 -7.29
CA ALA A 257 2.56 7.57 -8.48
C ALA A 257 1.03 7.69 -8.71
N SER A 258 0.28 6.63 -8.41
CA SER A 258 -1.19 6.65 -8.53
C SER A 258 -1.82 7.57 -7.47
N GLU A 259 -1.37 7.52 -6.20
CA GLU A 259 -1.88 8.42 -5.14
C GLU A 259 -1.55 9.88 -5.44
N GLU A 260 -0.33 10.19 -5.90
CA GLU A 260 0.08 11.55 -6.30
C GLU A 260 -0.74 12.07 -7.48
N THR A 261 -0.97 11.22 -8.49
CA THR A 261 -1.80 11.57 -9.65
C THR A 261 -3.23 11.90 -9.25
N VAL A 262 -3.82 11.12 -8.35
CA VAL A 262 -5.19 11.35 -7.86
C VAL A 262 -5.26 12.63 -7.03
N LEU A 263 -4.25 12.91 -6.21
CA LEU A 263 -4.18 14.17 -5.44
C LEU A 263 -4.09 15.38 -6.37
N ASN A 264 -3.25 15.33 -7.41
CA ASN A 264 -3.12 16.41 -8.38
C ASN A 264 -4.44 16.62 -9.16
N ARG A 265 -5.12 15.55 -9.56
CA ARG A 265 -6.46 15.62 -10.18
C ARG A 265 -7.50 16.22 -9.23
N ALA A 266 -7.44 15.91 -7.93
CA ALA A 266 -8.34 16.50 -6.94
C ALA A 266 -8.09 18.01 -6.77
N GLY A 267 -6.83 18.43 -6.78
CA GLY A 267 -6.44 19.84 -6.79
C GLY A 267 -6.97 20.59 -8.02
N GLN A 268 -6.73 20.03 -9.22
CA GLN A 268 -7.20 20.59 -10.47
C GLN A 268 -8.74 20.64 -10.51
N TYR A 269 -9.42 19.61 -10.08
CA TYR A 269 -10.88 19.57 -9.95
C TYR A 269 -11.43 20.68 -9.05
N CYS A 270 -10.76 20.94 -7.92
CA CYS A 270 -11.11 22.05 -7.02
C CYS A 270 -10.84 23.41 -7.67
N LEU A 271 -9.74 23.57 -8.40
CA LEU A 271 -9.42 24.81 -9.12
C LEU A 271 -10.50 25.13 -10.16
N ASP A 272 -10.81 24.17 -11.05
CA ASP A 272 -11.71 24.36 -12.18
C ASP A 272 -13.18 24.50 -11.75
N ASN A 273 -13.62 23.71 -10.77
CA ASN A 273 -15.04 23.64 -10.39
C ASN A 273 -15.42 24.42 -9.12
N LEU A 274 -14.42 24.91 -8.37
CA LEU A 274 -14.69 25.71 -7.17
C LEU A 274 -14.02 27.07 -7.28
N VAL A 275 -12.68 27.16 -7.32
CA VAL A 275 -11.94 28.42 -7.16
C VAL A 275 -12.25 29.42 -8.30
N ILE A 276 -12.17 28.97 -9.56
CA ILE A 276 -12.43 29.83 -10.74
C ILE A 276 -13.88 30.34 -10.78
N ARG A 277 -14.81 29.61 -10.15
CA ARG A 277 -16.24 29.96 -10.14
C ARG A 277 -16.69 30.77 -8.93
N LEU A 278 -15.77 31.05 -7.99
CA LEU A 278 -16.08 31.91 -6.86
C LEU A 278 -16.32 33.35 -7.31
N ALA A 279 -17.41 33.93 -6.92
CA ALA A 279 -17.76 35.32 -7.24
C ALA A 279 -17.62 36.21 -6.01
N GLU A 280 -16.72 37.18 -6.09
CA GLU A 280 -16.62 38.23 -5.07
C GLU A 280 -17.80 39.22 -5.18
N PRO A 281 -18.37 39.72 -4.07
CA PRO A 281 -19.48 40.66 -4.09
C PRO A 281 -19.24 41.94 -4.90
N ALA A 282 -17.97 42.37 -4.96
CA ALA A 282 -17.55 43.53 -5.75
C ALA A 282 -17.70 43.30 -7.27
N GLN A 283 -17.50 42.07 -7.75
CA GLN A 283 -17.68 41.70 -9.17
C GLN A 283 -19.15 41.58 -9.56
N ILE A 284 -20.00 41.13 -8.65
CA ILE A 284 -21.46 40.99 -8.87
C ILE A 284 -22.08 42.37 -9.08
N LYS A 285 -21.67 43.43 -8.31
CA LYS A 285 -22.16 44.81 -8.48
C LYS A 285 -21.69 45.47 -9.75
N LYS A 286 -20.64 45.00 -10.41
CA LYS A 286 -20.10 45.61 -11.65
C LYS A 286 -20.75 45.01 -12.91
N ASN A 287 -21.35 43.83 -12.79
CA ASN A 287 -21.99 43.09 -13.90
C ASN A 287 -23.53 43.09 -13.82
N ALA A 288 -24.13 43.75 -12.82
CA ALA A 288 -25.55 44.04 -12.69
C ALA A 288 -25.87 45.50 -13.04
#